data_f1e05be984a8d0459ecb403e3c117886
#
_entry.id   f1e05be984a8d0459ecb403e3c117886
#
_cell.length_a   1.000
_cell.length_b   1.000
_cell.length_c   1.000
_cell.angle_alpha   90.00
_cell.angle_beta   90.00
_cell.angle_gamma   90.00
#
_symmetry.space_group_name_H-M   'P 1'
#
loop_
_entity.id
_entity.type
_entity.pdbx_description
1 polymer ?
#
loop_
_entity_poly.entity_id
_entity_poly.type
_entity_poly.pdbx_seq_one_letter_code
_entity_poly.pdbx_strand_id
1 'polypeptide(L)'
;MRAVILAGGMGTRLRPYTTVIPKPLVPIGDRPVLEHIIRSQIKAGVEQIDLCVSHLGELILVYLASADIPPSIRLNFHWEDEPLGTAGALATIPDLEGTFIVMNGDVLTTIDYGELIAFHHQQEAALTVAMHGHRVNIDLGVIETDDGFVRNYIEKPALRYQVSMGIYVYDERALRHLPDGPCQFPELVLRLLAAGERVAAYQCDADWYDIGTVGEYERASADVERFPEKYGMEPSLPSPPELYPVDTQRDIDDNGLHPARHAAAATARGGRSSS
;
A
#
# COMPACT_ATOMS: atom_id res chain seq x y z
N MET A 1 2.71 -14.21 13.59
CA MET A 1 3.35 -14.05 12.26
C MET A 1 3.75 -12.60 12.08
N ARG A 2 4.79 -12.31 11.26
CA ARG A 2 5.34 -10.96 11.01
C ARG A 2 5.15 -10.53 9.56
N ALA A 3 4.91 -9.24 9.32
CA ALA A 3 4.83 -8.68 7.99
C ALA A 3 5.61 -7.35 7.91
N VAL A 4 6.13 -7.05 6.73
CA VAL A 4 6.81 -5.79 6.40
C VAL A 4 6.04 -5.09 5.29
N ILE A 5 5.73 -3.81 5.48
CA ILE A 5 5.07 -2.98 4.48
C ILE A 5 6.05 -1.88 4.03
N LEU A 6 6.34 -1.86 2.73
CA LEU A 6 7.22 -0.87 2.11
C LEU A 6 6.40 0.38 1.76
N ALA A 7 6.48 1.41 2.58
CA ALA A 7 5.66 2.62 2.52
C ALA A 7 6.48 3.91 2.23
N GLY A 8 7.76 3.80 1.85
CA GLY A 8 8.68 4.93 1.64
C GLY A 8 8.62 5.60 0.26
N GLY A 9 7.77 5.17 -0.66
CA GLY A 9 7.73 5.67 -2.04
C GLY A 9 7.14 7.07 -2.18
N MET A 10 7.74 7.93 -3.03
CA MET A 10 7.28 9.32 -3.28
C MET A 10 5.97 9.44 -4.06
N GLY A 11 5.46 8.37 -4.68
CA GLY A 11 4.17 8.35 -5.38
C GLY A 11 4.02 9.35 -6.56
N THR A 12 5.09 9.71 -7.24
CA THR A 12 5.12 10.81 -8.24
C THR A 12 4.13 10.66 -9.40
N ARG A 13 3.79 9.42 -9.79
CA ARG A 13 2.84 9.11 -10.89
C ARG A 13 1.38 9.38 -10.52
N LEU A 14 1.06 9.49 -9.22
CA LEU A 14 -0.27 9.78 -8.68
C LEU A 14 -0.47 11.28 -8.34
N ARG A 15 0.44 12.15 -8.74
CA ARG A 15 0.25 13.61 -8.57
C ARG A 15 -1.00 14.07 -9.34
N PRO A 16 -1.80 15.01 -8.76
CA PRO A 16 -1.51 15.85 -7.59
C PRO A 16 -1.84 15.22 -6.23
N TYR A 17 -2.53 14.06 -6.15
CA TYR A 17 -2.99 13.46 -4.89
C TYR A 17 -1.86 13.26 -3.87
N THR A 18 -0.70 12.80 -4.35
CA THR A 18 0.47 12.49 -3.52
C THR A 18 1.41 13.67 -3.29
N THR A 19 0.96 14.90 -3.55
CA THR A 19 1.76 16.11 -3.27
C THR A 19 1.80 16.41 -1.76
N VAL A 20 0.71 16.15 -1.05
CA VAL A 20 0.52 16.52 0.37
C VAL A 20 0.22 15.32 1.27
N ILE A 21 -0.10 14.17 0.71
CA ILE A 21 -0.32 12.91 1.45
C ILE A 21 0.59 11.82 0.88
N PRO A 22 1.15 10.94 1.71
CA PRO A 22 1.93 9.80 1.21
C PRO A 22 1.03 8.83 0.48
N LYS A 23 1.56 8.18 -0.57
CA LYS A 23 0.82 7.25 -1.43
C LYS A 23 0.02 6.18 -0.65
N PRO A 24 0.55 5.55 0.41
CA PRO A 24 -0.20 4.57 1.19
C PRO A 24 -1.45 5.13 1.89
N LEU A 25 -1.52 6.45 2.08
CA LEU A 25 -2.70 7.12 2.67
C LEU A 25 -3.73 7.59 1.63
N VAL A 26 -3.56 7.29 0.36
CA VAL A 26 -4.59 7.58 -0.66
C VAL A 26 -5.84 6.76 -0.32
N PRO A 27 -7.02 7.42 -0.16
CA PRO A 27 -8.22 6.72 0.26
C PRO A 27 -8.82 5.87 -0.86
N ILE A 28 -9.28 4.67 -0.54
CA ILE A 28 -10.12 3.83 -1.39
C ILE A 28 -11.35 3.42 -0.57
N GLY A 29 -12.52 3.87 -0.98
CA GLY A 29 -13.71 3.80 -0.15
C GLY A 29 -13.56 4.70 1.08
N ASP A 30 -13.83 4.17 2.27
CA ASP A 30 -13.85 4.91 3.54
C ASP A 30 -12.50 4.94 4.28
N ARG A 31 -11.45 4.28 3.75
CA ARG A 31 -10.15 4.16 4.40
C ARG A 31 -8.97 4.17 3.42
N PRO A 32 -7.74 4.50 3.88
CA PRO A 32 -6.54 4.44 3.04
C PRO A 32 -6.17 3.03 2.61
N VAL A 33 -5.45 2.92 1.47
CA VAL A 33 -4.90 1.66 0.98
C VAL A 33 -4.10 0.94 2.07
N LEU A 34 -3.28 1.65 2.83
CA LEU A 34 -2.47 1.08 3.91
C LEU A 34 -3.33 0.39 4.98
N GLU A 35 -4.47 0.97 5.34
CA GLU A 35 -5.36 0.35 6.33
C GLU A 35 -6.01 -0.91 5.79
N HIS A 36 -6.39 -0.96 4.51
CA HIS A 36 -6.85 -2.19 3.87
C HIS A 36 -5.78 -3.29 3.96
N ILE A 37 -4.52 -2.96 3.67
CA ILE A 37 -3.39 -3.88 3.76
C ILE A 37 -3.25 -4.40 5.19
N ILE A 38 -3.17 -3.52 6.18
CA ILE A 38 -3.00 -3.88 7.59
C ILE A 38 -4.14 -4.81 8.06
N ARG A 39 -5.39 -4.46 7.77
CA ARG A 39 -6.55 -5.26 8.18
C ARG A 39 -6.56 -6.64 7.51
N SER A 40 -6.20 -6.73 6.23
CA SER A 40 -6.11 -8.02 5.54
C SER A 40 -5.02 -8.92 6.11
N GLN A 41 -3.87 -8.35 6.48
CA GLN A 41 -2.78 -9.09 7.12
C GLN A 41 -3.14 -9.53 8.55
N ILE A 42 -3.83 -8.69 9.33
CA ILE A 42 -4.36 -9.06 10.65
C ILE A 42 -5.32 -10.25 10.52
N LYS A 43 -6.23 -10.21 9.55
CA LYS A 43 -7.15 -11.33 9.26
C LYS A 43 -6.41 -12.63 8.93
N ALA A 44 -5.23 -12.53 8.31
CA ALA A 44 -4.35 -13.67 8.01
C ALA A 44 -3.49 -14.11 9.21
N GLY A 45 -3.66 -13.51 10.40
CA GLY A 45 -2.95 -13.90 11.62
C GLY A 45 -1.59 -13.21 11.81
N VAL A 46 -1.35 -12.07 11.15
CA VAL A 46 -0.19 -11.21 11.42
C VAL A 46 -0.40 -10.49 12.75
N GLU A 47 0.61 -10.53 13.62
CA GLU A 47 0.61 -9.93 14.96
C GLU A 47 1.61 -8.78 15.10
N GLN A 48 2.56 -8.70 14.16
CA GLN A 48 3.56 -7.65 14.10
C GLN A 48 3.72 -7.16 12.67
N ILE A 49 3.63 -5.84 12.50
CA ILE A 49 3.79 -5.17 11.21
C ILE A 49 4.89 -4.14 11.34
N ASP A 50 5.91 -4.27 10.50
CA ASP A 50 7.01 -3.33 10.37
C ASP A 50 6.77 -2.46 9.12
N LEU A 51 6.71 -1.14 9.32
CA LEU A 51 6.50 -0.17 8.25
C LEU A 51 7.82 0.51 7.91
N CYS A 52 8.35 0.28 6.71
CA CYS A 52 9.48 1.05 6.18
C CYS A 52 8.92 2.35 5.59
N VAL A 53 9.27 3.48 6.21
CA VAL A 53 8.74 4.81 5.87
C VAL A 53 9.86 5.79 5.57
N SER A 54 9.58 6.77 4.72
CA SER A 54 10.49 7.87 4.42
C SER A 54 9.69 9.17 4.22
N HIS A 55 9.55 9.66 2.99
CA HIS A 55 8.84 10.89 2.66
C HIS A 55 7.40 10.90 3.19
N LEU A 56 7.06 11.91 4.01
CA LEU A 56 5.76 12.09 4.68
C LEU A 56 5.36 10.91 5.61
N GLY A 57 6.33 10.13 6.09
CA GLY A 57 6.09 9.01 7.00
C GLY A 57 5.42 9.42 8.32
N GLU A 58 5.63 10.67 8.78
CA GLU A 58 4.97 11.23 9.96
C GLU A 58 3.45 11.23 9.83
N LEU A 59 2.92 11.46 8.61
CA LEU A 59 1.49 11.42 8.36
C LEU A 59 0.93 10.00 8.49
N ILE A 60 1.71 8.99 8.07
CA ILE A 60 1.35 7.58 8.26
C ILE A 60 1.27 7.26 9.76
N LEU A 61 2.27 7.68 10.53
CA LEU A 61 2.31 7.47 11.97
C LEU A 61 1.10 8.13 12.65
N VAL A 62 0.83 9.40 12.35
CA VAL A 62 -0.32 10.13 12.94
C VAL A 62 -1.65 9.47 12.57
N TYR A 63 -1.80 9.05 11.33
CA TYR A 63 -3.00 8.35 10.89
C TYR A 63 -3.20 7.05 11.66
N LEU A 64 -2.19 6.17 11.70
CA LEU A 64 -2.29 4.87 12.35
C LEU A 64 -2.43 4.96 13.87
N ALA A 65 -1.92 6.04 14.50
CA ALA A 65 -2.16 6.30 15.92
C ALA A 65 -3.64 6.59 16.25
N SER A 66 -4.43 7.04 15.27
CA SER A 66 -5.87 7.30 15.41
C SER A 66 -6.76 6.23 14.78
N ALA A 67 -6.19 5.33 13.99
CA ALA A 67 -6.92 4.26 13.32
C ALA A 67 -7.35 3.17 14.33
N ASP A 68 -8.50 2.56 14.08
CA ASP A 68 -9.01 1.44 14.90
C ASP A 68 -8.27 0.14 14.57
N ILE A 69 -7.01 0.07 15.00
CA ILE A 69 -6.15 -1.12 14.92
C ILE A 69 -6.18 -1.82 16.29
N PRO A 70 -6.44 -3.16 16.33
CA PRO A 70 -6.46 -3.89 17.59
C PRO A 70 -5.17 -3.69 18.40
N PRO A 71 -5.26 -3.42 19.73
CA PRO A 71 -4.08 -3.19 20.58
C PRO A 71 -3.12 -4.38 20.67
N SER A 72 -3.56 -5.57 20.27
CA SER A 72 -2.74 -6.78 20.20
C SER A 72 -1.74 -6.76 19.04
N ILE A 73 -1.94 -5.88 18.07
CA ILE A 73 -1.06 -5.75 16.90
C ILE A 73 0.06 -4.77 17.20
N ARG A 74 1.29 -5.22 17.00
CA ARG A 74 2.49 -4.38 17.14
C ARG A 74 2.79 -3.70 15.81
N LEU A 75 2.79 -2.36 15.80
CA LEU A 75 3.21 -1.55 14.66
C LEU A 75 4.58 -0.93 14.98
N ASN A 76 5.58 -1.22 14.18
CA ASN A 76 6.92 -0.65 14.28
C ASN A 76 7.20 0.20 13.05
N PHE A 77 7.89 1.33 13.22
CA PHE A 77 8.26 2.24 12.15
C PHE A 77 9.78 2.25 11.97
N HIS A 78 10.23 1.97 10.74
CA HIS A 78 11.63 2.00 10.34
C HIS A 78 11.82 3.13 9.35
N TRP A 79 12.58 4.13 9.75
CA TRP A 79 12.81 5.33 8.97
C TRP A 79 14.02 5.16 8.07
N GLU A 80 13.85 5.47 6.78
CA GLU A 80 14.93 5.51 5.81
C GLU A 80 15.38 6.96 5.64
N ASP A 81 16.60 7.29 6.07
CA ASP A 81 17.22 8.62 5.86
C ASP A 81 17.56 8.84 4.38
N GLU A 82 17.96 7.77 3.70
CA GLU A 82 18.19 7.72 2.25
C GLU A 82 17.45 6.52 1.65
N PRO A 83 17.01 6.61 0.38
CA PRO A 83 16.30 5.51 -0.27
C PRO A 83 17.17 4.24 -0.37
N LEU A 84 16.83 3.20 0.37
CA LEU A 84 17.54 1.92 0.36
C LEU A 84 17.02 0.96 -0.71
N GLY A 85 15.94 1.30 -1.38
CA GLY A 85 15.29 0.42 -2.35
C GLY A 85 14.42 -0.65 -1.70
N THR A 86 13.62 -1.34 -2.50
CA THR A 86 12.56 -2.23 -2.03
C THR A 86 13.04 -3.49 -1.31
N ALA A 87 14.29 -3.90 -1.50
CA ALA A 87 14.89 -4.99 -0.73
C ALA A 87 15.84 -4.48 0.36
N GLY A 88 16.61 -3.41 0.10
CA GLY A 88 17.56 -2.86 1.06
C GLY A 88 16.90 -2.33 2.33
N ALA A 89 15.67 -1.84 2.25
CA ALA A 89 14.88 -1.42 3.41
C ALA A 89 14.75 -2.52 4.48
N LEU A 90 14.75 -3.79 4.10
CA LEU A 90 14.67 -4.92 5.04
C LEU A 90 15.87 -5.00 5.97
N ALA A 91 17.05 -4.51 5.55
CA ALA A 91 18.25 -4.51 6.38
C ALA A 91 18.16 -3.53 7.58
N THR A 92 17.21 -2.60 7.58
CA THR A 92 16.99 -1.65 8.69
C THR A 92 16.17 -2.25 9.82
N ILE A 93 15.54 -3.40 9.60
CA ILE A 93 14.60 -4.02 10.53
C ILE A 93 15.37 -4.99 11.44
N PRO A 94 15.45 -4.72 12.76
CA PRO A 94 16.12 -5.62 13.68
C PRO A 94 15.32 -6.91 13.85
N ASP A 95 16.06 -8.00 14.11
CA ASP A 95 15.51 -9.31 14.48
C ASP A 95 14.42 -9.81 13.49
N LEU A 96 14.66 -9.60 12.19
CA LEU A 96 13.77 -10.08 11.12
C LEU A 96 14.12 -11.55 10.83
N GLU A 97 13.51 -12.45 11.60
CA GLU A 97 13.79 -13.87 11.63
C GLU A 97 12.61 -14.71 11.13
N GLY A 98 12.91 -15.96 10.71
CA GLY A 98 11.94 -16.95 10.27
C GLY A 98 11.27 -16.59 8.94
N THR A 99 9.99 -16.95 8.81
CA THR A 99 9.18 -16.65 7.62
C THR A 99 8.33 -15.42 7.85
N PHE A 100 8.38 -14.47 6.92
CA PHE A 100 7.61 -13.22 6.99
C PHE A 100 7.11 -12.76 5.62
N ILE A 101 6.02 -11.98 5.63
CA ILE A 101 5.46 -11.36 4.44
C ILE A 101 6.16 -10.01 4.20
N VAL A 102 6.44 -9.68 2.94
CA VAL A 102 6.84 -8.33 2.53
C VAL A 102 5.90 -7.88 1.42
N MET A 103 5.38 -6.67 1.51
CA MET A 103 4.57 -6.13 0.43
C MET A 103 4.71 -4.62 0.26
N ASN A 104 4.42 -4.16 -0.93
CA ASN A 104 4.34 -2.75 -1.23
C ASN A 104 3.13 -2.11 -0.53
N GLY A 105 3.30 -0.91 0.02
CA GLY A 105 2.26 -0.16 0.75
C GLY A 105 1.19 0.51 -0.13
N ASP A 106 1.17 0.19 -1.41
CA ASP A 106 0.28 0.76 -2.43
C ASP A 106 -0.48 -0.31 -3.22
N VAL A 107 -0.50 -1.54 -2.72
CA VAL A 107 -1.17 -2.67 -3.37
C VAL A 107 -2.47 -3.02 -2.65
N LEU A 108 -3.59 -2.94 -3.35
CA LEU A 108 -4.86 -3.47 -2.90
C LEU A 108 -5.10 -4.85 -3.51
N THR A 109 -5.46 -5.85 -2.69
CA THR A 109 -5.64 -7.23 -3.16
C THR A 109 -6.57 -8.03 -2.27
N THR A 110 -7.14 -9.09 -2.86
CA THR A 110 -7.91 -10.14 -2.16
C THR A 110 -7.12 -11.44 -2.00
N ILE A 111 -5.78 -11.40 -2.12
CA ILE A 111 -4.93 -12.60 -1.99
C ILE A 111 -5.13 -13.31 -0.66
N ASP A 112 -5.16 -14.63 -0.67
CA ASP A 112 -5.10 -15.45 0.54
C ASP A 112 -3.62 -15.61 0.97
N TYR A 113 -3.24 -14.88 2.03
CA TYR A 113 -1.88 -14.95 2.58
C TYR A 113 -1.57 -16.31 3.20
N GLY A 114 -2.58 -17.01 3.72
CA GLY A 114 -2.41 -18.36 4.28
C GLY A 114 -1.99 -19.36 3.21
N GLU A 115 -2.67 -19.36 2.07
CA GLU A 115 -2.30 -20.19 0.92
C GLU A 115 -0.92 -19.83 0.36
N LEU A 116 -0.61 -18.54 0.26
CA LEU A 116 0.71 -18.06 -0.20
C LEU A 116 1.85 -18.56 0.71
N ILE A 117 1.67 -18.49 2.04
CA ILE A 117 2.64 -18.96 3.02
C ILE A 117 2.76 -20.48 2.99
N ALA A 118 1.63 -21.20 2.90
CA ALA A 118 1.65 -22.66 2.79
C ALA A 118 2.41 -23.12 1.55
N PHE A 119 2.20 -22.44 0.41
CA PHE A 119 2.97 -22.68 -0.81
C PHE A 119 4.46 -22.41 -0.63
N HIS A 120 4.84 -21.31 0.02
CA HIS A 120 6.23 -20.97 0.31
C HIS A 120 6.93 -22.09 1.08
N HIS A 121 6.32 -22.59 2.16
CA HIS A 121 6.86 -23.69 2.95
C HIS A 121 6.93 -24.99 2.15
N GLN A 122 5.90 -25.31 1.35
CA GLN A 122 5.90 -26.50 0.50
C GLN A 122 7.04 -26.48 -0.52
N GLN A 123 7.38 -25.30 -1.03
CA GLN A 123 8.48 -25.13 -1.97
C GLN A 123 9.85 -25.08 -1.28
N GLU A 124 9.93 -25.01 0.05
CA GLU A 124 11.17 -24.79 0.82
C GLU A 124 11.97 -23.61 0.24
N ALA A 125 11.28 -22.55 -0.18
CA ALA A 125 11.87 -21.44 -0.89
C ALA A 125 12.59 -20.47 0.06
N ALA A 126 13.64 -19.82 -0.41
CA ALA A 126 14.22 -18.67 0.27
C ALA A 126 13.37 -17.41 0.06
N LEU A 127 12.70 -17.35 -1.09
CA LEU A 127 11.81 -16.25 -1.48
C LEU A 127 10.69 -16.83 -2.34
N THR A 128 9.44 -16.39 -2.06
CA THR A 128 8.29 -16.63 -2.95
C THR A 128 7.75 -15.30 -3.45
N VAL A 129 7.57 -15.19 -4.75
CA VAL A 129 6.99 -14.02 -5.43
C VAL A 129 5.55 -14.34 -5.80
N ALA A 130 4.58 -13.58 -5.28
CA ALA A 130 3.23 -13.64 -5.81
C ALA A 130 3.18 -12.99 -7.19
N MET A 131 2.58 -13.67 -8.16
CA MET A 131 2.49 -13.19 -9.53
C MET A 131 1.06 -13.26 -10.06
N HIS A 132 0.75 -12.32 -10.95
CA HIS A 132 -0.56 -12.18 -11.60
C HIS A 132 -0.41 -12.19 -13.11
N GLY A 133 -1.41 -12.75 -13.81
CA GLY A 133 -1.46 -12.75 -15.27
C GLY A 133 -1.79 -11.35 -15.79
N HIS A 134 -0.86 -10.74 -16.52
CA HIS A 134 -1.04 -9.42 -17.14
C HIS A 134 -1.13 -9.52 -18.65
N ARG A 135 -2.15 -8.87 -19.23
CA ARG A 135 -2.38 -8.83 -20.67
C ARG A 135 -2.04 -7.45 -21.22
N VAL A 136 -1.10 -7.40 -22.17
CA VAL A 136 -0.75 -6.21 -22.92
C VAL A 136 -1.34 -6.30 -24.32
N ASN A 137 -2.26 -5.41 -24.66
CA ASN A 137 -2.82 -5.29 -26.00
C ASN A 137 -1.95 -4.33 -26.81
N ILE A 138 -1.53 -4.76 -28.00
CA ILE A 138 -0.86 -3.90 -28.98
C ILE A 138 -1.90 -3.51 -30.01
N ASP A 139 -2.30 -2.23 -30.04
CA ASP A 139 -3.36 -1.72 -30.93
C ASP A 139 -2.87 -1.48 -32.39
N LEU A 140 -1.69 -2.04 -32.72
CA LEU A 140 -1.05 -1.94 -34.03
C LEU A 140 -0.74 -3.34 -34.56
N GLY A 141 -0.55 -3.43 -35.88
CA GLY A 141 0.01 -4.63 -36.52
C GLY A 141 1.47 -4.80 -36.11
N VAL A 142 1.83 -5.99 -35.60
CA VAL A 142 3.21 -6.35 -35.26
C VAL A 142 3.83 -7.10 -36.43
N ILE A 143 4.99 -6.64 -36.89
CA ILE A 143 5.73 -7.19 -38.02
C ILE A 143 7.00 -7.86 -37.50
N GLU A 144 7.17 -9.14 -37.83
CA GLU A 144 8.43 -9.86 -37.62
C GLU A 144 9.24 -9.84 -38.90
N THR A 145 10.51 -9.47 -38.81
CA THR A 145 11.39 -9.38 -39.96
C THR A 145 12.61 -10.26 -39.80
N ASP A 146 13.15 -10.71 -40.91
CA ASP A 146 14.40 -11.44 -41.00
C ASP A 146 15.14 -10.96 -42.25
N ASP A 147 16.40 -10.53 -42.07
CA ASP A 147 17.28 -10.02 -43.13
C ASP A 147 16.60 -8.95 -44.03
N GLY A 148 15.82 -8.04 -43.42
CA GLY A 148 15.10 -6.97 -44.13
C GLY A 148 13.78 -7.37 -44.79
N PHE A 149 13.37 -8.64 -44.74
CA PHE A 149 12.13 -9.11 -45.30
C PHE A 149 11.09 -9.42 -44.21
N VAL A 150 9.81 -9.12 -44.49
CA VAL A 150 8.70 -9.49 -43.62
C VAL A 150 8.54 -11.01 -43.60
N ARG A 151 8.55 -11.60 -42.41
CA ARG A 151 8.32 -13.02 -42.17
C ARG A 151 6.96 -13.31 -41.62
N ASN A 152 6.43 -12.39 -40.81
CA ASN A 152 5.14 -12.57 -40.17
C ASN A 152 4.46 -11.23 -39.94
N TYR A 153 3.12 -11.24 -39.90
CA TYR A 153 2.30 -10.07 -39.56
C TYR A 153 1.15 -10.51 -38.64
N ILE A 154 1.08 -9.91 -37.44
CA ILE A 154 0.07 -10.24 -36.44
C ILE A 154 -0.72 -8.96 -36.16
N GLU A 155 -2.00 -8.96 -36.51
CA GLU A 155 -2.88 -7.81 -36.28
C GLU A 155 -3.30 -7.74 -34.83
N LYS A 156 -3.02 -6.61 -34.17
CA LYS A 156 -3.42 -6.27 -32.79
C LYS A 156 -3.27 -7.42 -31.80
N PRO A 157 -2.05 -7.98 -31.64
CA PRO A 157 -1.84 -9.10 -30.76
C PRO A 157 -2.02 -8.72 -29.28
N ALA A 158 -2.47 -9.70 -28.49
CA ALA A 158 -2.47 -9.62 -27.06
C ALA A 158 -1.36 -10.52 -26.48
N LEU A 159 -0.38 -9.92 -25.84
CA LEU A 159 0.70 -10.61 -25.14
C LEU A 159 0.31 -10.88 -23.70
N ARG A 160 0.65 -12.05 -23.20
CA ARG A 160 0.41 -12.41 -21.79
C ARG A 160 1.75 -12.56 -21.09
N TYR A 161 1.87 -11.89 -19.96
CA TYR A 161 3.03 -11.96 -19.09
C TYR A 161 2.60 -12.32 -17.67
N GLN A 162 3.51 -12.90 -16.91
CA GLN A 162 3.38 -13.01 -15.46
C GLN A 162 4.14 -11.84 -14.86
N VAL A 163 3.46 -11.05 -14.02
CA VAL A 163 4.03 -9.88 -13.37
C VAL A 163 4.03 -10.05 -11.86
N SER A 164 5.06 -9.51 -11.19
CA SER A 164 5.10 -9.47 -9.74
C SER A 164 3.98 -8.59 -9.19
N MET A 165 3.29 -9.08 -8.19
CA MET A 165 2.22 -8.34 -7.50
C MET A 165 2.74 -7.34 -6.46
N GLY A 166 4.05 -7.29 -6.19
CA GLY A 166 4.59 -6.51 -5.06
C GLY A 166 4.28 -7.16 -3.71
N ILE A 167 4.06 -8.47 -3.69
CA ILE A 167 3.76 -9.26 -2.49
C ILE A 167 4.68 -10.48 -2.50
N TYR A 168 5.33 -10.70 -1.37
CA TYR A 168 6.40 -11.68 -1.26
C TYR A 168 6.31 -12.41 0.08
N VAL A 169 6.81 -13.65 0.12
CA VAL A 169 7.12 -14.36 1.36
C VAL A 169 8.61 -14.66 1.38
N TYR A 170 9.27 -14.26 2.43
CA TYR A 170 10.69 -14.46 2.67
C TYR A 170 10.91 -15.51 3.76
N ASP A 171 11.94 -16.30 3.58
CA ASP A 171 12.66 -16.95 4.66
C ASP A 171 13.86 -16.07 5.04
N GLU A 172 14.24 -16.01 6.32
CA GLU A 172 15.32 -15.14 6.81
C GLU A 172 16.66 -15.36 6.08
N ARG A 173 16.89 -16.55 5.52
CA ARG A 173 18.13 -16.84 4.76
C ARG A 173 18.27 -15.96 3.53
N ALA A 174 17.16 -15.47 2.94
CA ALA A 174 17.21 -14.54 1.82
C ALA A 174 17.91 -13.23 2.18
N LEU A 175 17.82 -12.77 3.43
CA LEU A 175 18.44 -11.53 3.90
C LEU A 175 19.97 -11.57 3.86
N ARG A 176 20.59 -12.77 3.93
CA ARG A 176 22.04 -12.95 3.83
C ARG A 176 22.61 -12.57 2.45
N HIS A 177 21.74 -12.43 1.46
CA HIS A 177 22.10 -12.06 0.08
C HIS A 177 21.90 -10.57 -0.22
N LEU A 178 21.45 -9.79 0.77
CA LEU A 178 21.40 -8.33 0.64
C LEU A 178 22.84 -7.78 0.61
N PRO A 179 23.13 -6.82 -0.28
CA PRO A 179 24.42 -6.11 -0.26
C PRO A 179 24.45 -5.10 0.89
N ASP A 180 25.64 -4.62 1.20
CA ASP A 180 25.79 -3.42 2.01
C ASP A 180 25.26 -2.21 1.22
N GLY A 181 24.16 -1.59 1.69
CA GLY A 181 23.57 -0.41 1.06
C GLY A 181 22.31 -0.68 0.22
N PRO A 182 21.95 0.24 -0.70
CA PRO A 182 20.73 0.17 -1.48
C PRO A 182 20.62 -1.09 -2.33
N CYS A 183 19.43 -1.71 -2.32
CA CYS A 183 19.13 -2.91 -3.11
C CYS A 183 17.68 -2.88 -3.59
N GLN A 184 17.46 -3.01 -4.89
CA GLN A 184 16.12 -3.18 -5.44
C GLN A 184 15.69 -4.66 -5.41
N PHE A 185 14.40 -4.92 -5.28
CA PHE A 185 13.88 -6.28 -5.26
C PHE A 185 14.36 -7.17 -6.43
N PRO A 186 14.35 -6.72 -7.70
CA PRO A 186 14.85 -7.55 -8.81
C PRO A 186 16.34 -7.92 -8.67
N GLU A 187 17.14 -7.05 -8.07
CA GLU A 187 18.55 -7.34 -7.81
C GLU A 187 18.72 -8.46 -6.79
N LEU A 188 17.95 -8.42 -5.68
CA LEU A 188 17.97 -9.50 -4.69
C LEU A 188 17.54 -10.84 -5.32
N VAL A 189 16.49 -10.85 -6.14
CA VAL A 189 16.06 -12.06 -6.86
C VAL A 189 17.21 -12.65 -7.68
N LEU A 190 17.91 -11.82 -8.46
CA LEU A 190 19.03 -12.28 -9.27
C LEU A 190 20.20 -12.79 -8.43
N ARG A 191 20.49 -12.18 -7.27
CA ARG A 191 21.50 -12.63 -6.31
C ARG A 191 21.15 -13.99 -5.72
N LEU A 192 19.88 -14.20 -5.32
CA LEU A 192 19.40 -15.49 -4.81
C LEU A 192 19.55 -16.59 -5.86
N LEU A 193 19.11 -16.32 -7.10
CA LEU A 193 19.25 -17.27 -8.21
C LEU A 193 20.72 -17.61 -8.50
N ALA A 194 21.61 -16.61 -8.50
CA ALA A 194 23.03 -16.82 -8.71
C ALA A 194 23.69 -17.62 -7.58
N ALA A 195 23.17 -17.53 -6.34
CA ALA A 195 23.61 -18.31 -5.20
C ALA A 195 23.02 -19.73 -5.16
N GLY A 196 22.14 -20.10 -6.10
CA GLY A 196 21.47 -21.39 -6.12
C GLY A 196 20.32 -21.52 -5.12
N GLU A 197 19.86 -20.41 -4.54
CA GLU A 197 18.69 -20.39 -3.66
C GLU A 197 17.40 -20.65 -4.44
N ARG A 198 16.42 -21.25 -3.78
CA ARG A 198 15.12 -21.52 -4.36
C ARG A 198 14.26 -20.27 -4.30
N VAL A 199 13.96 -19.69 -5.46
CA VAL A 199 13.00 -18.61 -5.62
C VAL A 199 11.75 -19.17 -6.28
N ALA A 200 10.65 -19.23 -5.52
CA ALA A 200 9.37 -19.77 -6.00
C ALA A 200 8.48 -18.65 -6.56
N ALA A 201 7.59 -19.02 -7.47
CA ALA A 201 6.62 -18.12 -8.08
C ALA A 201 5.20 -18.65 -7.82
N TYR A 202 4.40 -17.91 -7.04
CA TYR A 202 3.03 -18.25 -6.69
C TYR A 202 2.07 -17.52 -7.60
N GLN A 203 1.40 -18.26 -8.48
CA GLN A 203 0.37 -17.70 -9.35
C GLN A 203 -0.97 -17.70 -8.64
N CYS A 204 -1.66 -16.56 -8.62
CA CYS A 204 -3.03 -16.46 -8.15
C CYS A 204 -3.88 -15.57 -9.06
N ASP A 205 -5.20 -15.78 -9.00
CA ASP A 205 -6.20 -15.02 -9.73
C ASP A 205 -6.97 -14.04 -8.81
N ALA A 206 -6.34 -13.65 -7.68
CA ALA A 206 -6.91 -12.66 -6.76
C ALA A 206 -7.09 -11.30 -7.45
N ASP A 207 -8.08 -10.54 -7.01
CA ASP A 207 -8.18 -9.13 -7.40
C ASP A 207 -6.90 -8.41 -6.94
N TRP A 208 -6.30 -7.64 -7.85
CA TRP A 208 -5.02 -6.98 -7.61
C TRP A 208 -4.94 -5.63 -8.32
N TYR A 209 -4.59 -4.59 -7.58
CA TYR A 209 -4.43 -3.22 -8.05
C TYR A 209 -3.14 -2.63 -7.50
N ASP A 210 -2.19 -2.28 -8.37
CA ASP A 210 -1.07 -1.39 -8.05
C ASP A 210 -1.56 0.05 -8.16
N ILE A 211 -1.82 0.70 -7.02
CA ILE A 211 -2.35 2.07 -6.98
C ILE A 211 -1.26 3.07 -7.41
N GLY A 212 -0.67 2.86 -8.57
CA GLY A 212 0.44 3.64 -9.11
C GLY A 212 0.03 4.75 -10.06
N THR A 213 -1.16 4.70 -10.62
CA THR A 213 -1.69 5.65 -11.60
C THR A 213 -3.13 6.01 -11.29
N VAL A 214 -3.61 7.12 -11.84
CA VAL A 214 -5.01 7.55 -11.65
C VAL A 214 -5.99 6.49 -12.18
N GLY A 215 -5.69 5.87 -13.33
CA GLY A 215 -6.56 4.83 -13.90
C GLY A 215 -6.65 3.57 -13.02
N GLU A 216 -5.55 3.14 -12.40
CA GLU A 216 -5.58 2.02 -11.46
C GLU A 216 -6.32 2.39 -10.16
N TYR A 217 -6.15 3.62 -9.68
CA TYR A 217 -6.89 4.15 -8.55
C TYR A 217 -8.41 4.15 -8.80
N GLU A 218 -8.85 4.64 -9.96
CA GLU A 218 -10.28 4.67 -10.33
C GLU A 218 -10.86 3.25 -10.44
N ARG A 219 -10.11 2.32 -11.02
CA ARG A 219 -10.52 0.92 -11.13
C ARG A 219 -10.67 0.26 -9.76
N ALA A 220 -9.68 0.43 -8.89
CA ALA A 220 -9.71 -0.09 -7.52
C ALA A 220 -10.87 0.51 -6.72
N SER A 221 -11.09 1.82 -6.82
CA SER A 221 -12.18 2.52 -6.13
C SER A 221 -13.55 2.01 -6.58
N ALA A 222 -13.75 1.83 -7.89
CA ALA A 222 -14.99 1.31 -8.44
C ALA A 222 -15.27 -0.15 -8.01
N ASP A 223 -14.21 -0.98 -7.90
CA ASP A 223 -14.37 -2.37 -7.46
C ASP A 223 -14.67 -2.47 -5.98
N VAL A 224 -14.01 -1.66 -5.14
CA VAL A 224 -14.30 -1.57 -3.70
C VAL A 224 -15.71 -1.04 -3.44
N GLU A 225 -16.16 -0.03 -4.17
CA GLU A 225 -17.51 0.50 -4.06
C GLU A 225 -18.57 -0.55 -4.44
N ARG A 226 -18.28 -1.34 -5.46
CA ARG A 226 -19.20 -2.38 -5.95
C ARG A 226 -19.22 -3.64 -5.09
N PHE A 227 -18.10 -4.01 -4.49
CA PHE A 227 -17.91 -5.25 -3.73
C PHE A 227 -17.15 -5.02 -2.41
N PRO A 228 -17.65 -4.15 -1.52
CA PRO A 228 -16.94 -3.76 -0.30
C PRO A 228 -16.59 -4.95 0.59
N GLU A 229 -17.42 -5.98 0.62
CA GLU A 229 -17.24 -7.18 1.44
C GLU A 229 -15.97 -7.98 1.06
N LYS A 230 -15.54 -7.95 -0.22
CA LYS A 230 -14.29 -8.59 -0.66
C LYS A 230 -13.07 -7.99 0.05
N TYR A 231 -13.15 -6.70 0.37
CA TYR A 231 -12.06 -5.94 0.98
C TYR A 231 -12.25 -5.76 2.49
N GLY A 232 -13.18 -6.54 3.09
CA GLY A 232 -13.44 -6.50 4.53
C GLY A 232 -14.10 -5.19 4.98
N MET A 233 -14.85 -4.54 4.09
CA MET A 233 -15.65 -3.37 4.40
C MET A 233 -17.12 -3.77 4.56
N GLU A 234 -17.81 -3.11 5.48
CA GLU A 234 -19.26 -3.20 5.51
C GLU A 234 -19.84 -2.38 4.33
N PRO A 235 -20.96 -2.81 3.73
CA PRO A 235 -21.63 -1.99 2.75
C PRO A 235 -21.87 -0.60 3.34
N SER A 236 -21.44 0.44 2.64
CA SER A 236 -21.69 1.81 3.08
C SER A 236 -23.20 2.00 3.29
N LEU A 237 -23.59 2.41 4.48
CA LEU A 237 -24.96 2.88 4.70
C LEU A 237 -25.23 3.96 3.64
N PRO A 238 -26.42 3.98 3.00
CA PRO A 238 -26.77 5.03 2.08
C PRO A 238 -26.48 6.37 2.76
N SER A 239 -25.77 7.25 2.07
CA SER A 239 -25.40 8.57 2.59
C SER A 239 -26.62 9.15 3.29
N PRO A 240 -26.52 9.63 4.54
CA PRO A 240 -27.66 10.24 5.21
C PRO A 240 -28.22 11.29 4.26
N PRO A 241 -29.54 11.37 4.10
CA PRO A 241 -30.14 12.39 3.26
C PRO A 241 -29.55 13.73 3.68
N GLU A 242 -29.23 14.60 2.71
CA GLU A 242 -28.67 15.93 2.95
C GLU A 242 -29.50 16.66 4.01
N LEU A 243 -29.14 16.50 5.29
CA LEU A 243 -29.92 17.00 6.43
C LEU A 243 -29.55 18.44 6.82
N TYR A 244 -28.57 19.01 6.12
CA TYR A 244 -28.22 20.41 6.35
C TYR A 244 -28.02 21.12 5.01
N PRO A 245 -29.00 21.92 4.57
CA PRO A 245 -28.67 22.95 3.62
C PRO A 245 -27.62 23.83 4.31
N VAL A 246 -26.42 23.88 3.73
CA VAL A 246 -25.42 24.87 4.12
C VAL A 246 -26.04 26.23 3.80
N ASP A 247 -26.63 26.86 4.81
CA ASP A 247 -27.11 28.23 4.70
C ASP A 247 -25.89 29.14 4.55
N THR A 248 -25.50 29.38 3.31
CA THR A 248 -24.39 30.26 2.92
C THR A 248 -24.69 31.73 3.18
N GLN A 249 -25.85 32.08 3.79
CA GLN A 249 -26.27 33.43 4.15
C GLN A 249 -26.23 33.72 5.66
N ARG A 250 -25.42 33.02 6.44
CA ARG A 250 -25.22 33.46 7.80
C ARG A 250 -24.24 34.61 7.83
N ASP A 251 -24.82 35.75 8.10
CA ASP A 251 -24.28 37.03 8.53
C ASP A 251 -22.80 36.99 8.93
N ILE A 252 -21.94 37.36 8.01
CA ILE A 252 -20.63 37.92 8.33
C ILE A 252 -20.95 39.37 8.69
N ASP A 253 -20.91 39.74 9.96
CA ASP A 253 -20.97 41.14 10.35
C ASP A 253 -19.77 41.88 9.73
N ASP A 254 -19.91 43.16 9.52
CA ASP A 254 -18.93 44.02 8.83
C ASP A 254 -17.52 44.03 9.45
N ASN A 255 -17.28 43.27 10.50
CA ASN A 255 -15.97 43.13 11.20
C ASN A 255 -15.32 41.77 11.07
N GLY A 256 -15.89 40.79 10.36
CA GLY A 256 -15.24 39.51 10.04
C GLY A 256 -15.00 38.54 11.22
N LEU A 257 -15.68 38.69 12.35
CA LEU A 257 -15.51 37.88 13.55
C LEU A 257 -16.78 37.10 13.90
N HIS A 258 -16.64 35.78 14.03
CA HIS A 258 -17.74 34.89 14.41
C HIS A 258 -18.24 35.16 15.83
N PRO A 259 -19.55 35.35 16.09
CA PRO A 259 -20.12 35.71 17.40
C PRO A 259 -19.83 34.73 18.54
N ALA A 260 -19.46 33.49 18.25
CA ALA A 260 -19.20 32.48 19.27
C ALA A 260 -17.89 32.67 20.08
N ARG A 261 -17.02 33.66 19.72
CA ARG A 261 -15.78 33.92 20.47
C ARG A 261 -15.91 34.96 21.57
N HIS A 262 -17.04 35.69 21.66
CA HIS A 262 -17.26 36.72 22.70
C HIS A 262 -17.86 36.18 23.99
N ALA A 263 -18.45 35.01 24.05
CA ALA A 263 -19.03 34.45 25.26
C ALA A 263 -18.00 33.81 26.22
N ALA A 264 -16.80 33.48 25.75
CA ALA A 264 -15.77 32.85 26.59
C ALA A 264 -14.84 33.84 27.29
N ALA A 265 -14.85 35.13 26.92
CA ALA A 265 -13.97 36.14 27.51
C ALA A 265 -14.60 36.93 28.67
N ALA A 266 -15.92 36.82 28.88
CA ALA A 266 -16.65 37.55 29.91
C ALA A 266 -16.70 36.86 31.30
N THR A 267 -16.38 35.54 31.36
CA THR A 267 -16.42 34.78 32.63
C THR A 267 -15.09 34.68 33.37
N ALA A 268 -14.02 35.27 32.83
CA ALA A 268 -12.68 35.24 33.46
C ALA A 268 -12.28 36.52 34.26
N ARG A 269 -13.18 37.49 34.38
CA ARG A 269 -12.92 38.70 35.16
C ARG A 269 -13.99 38.92 36.23
N GLY A 270 -14.02 38.11 37.29
CA GLY A 270 -14.91 38.30 38.41
C GLY A 270 -14.53 37.39 39.56
N GLY A 271 -13.50 37.70 40.29
CA GLY A 271 -13.14 36.91 41.47
C GLY A 271 -11.80 37.26 42.11
N ARG A 272 -11.59 38.53 42.43
CA ARG A 272 -10.64 38.91 43.50
C ARG A 272 -11.15 40.20 44.11
N SER A 273 -11.77 40.12 45.26
CA SER A 273 -11.60 41.10 46.32
C SER A 273 -12.09 40.53 47.65
N SER A 274 -11.19 40.63 48.64
CA SER A 274 -11.39 40.86 50.07
C SER A 274 -11.98 39.70 50.93
N SER A 275 -11.18 39.04 51.68
CA SER A 275 -10.86 39.30 53.09
C SER A 275 -9.81 38.34 53.56
#